data_517b2a4c25814c52a1ef04dffbfcdf5f
#
_entry.id   517b2a4c25814c52a1ef04dffbfcdf5f
#
_cell.length_a   1.000
_cell.length_b   1.000
_cell.length_c   1.000
_cell.angle_alpha   90.00
_cell.angle_beta   90.00
_cell.angle_gamma   90.00
#
_symmetry.space_group_name_H-M   'P 1'
#
loop_
_entity.id
_entity.type
_entity.pdbx_description
1 polymer ?
#
loop_
_entity_poly.entity_id
_entity_poly.type
_entity_poly.pdbx_seq_one_letter_code
_entity_poly.pdbx_strand_id
1 'polypeptide(L)'
;MGAFKQPHGGMLKELYLPEHKADEEKLSASEHASWDLSPRQLCDLDLLLNGAFSPLEGFMTQADYEKVCDEMRLESGVLWPMPITLDVGEEFAQGVAEGDTIALRDIEGVLIATMEVSDLWQPDKKREARRVYGSTDDTHPAVDYLMNNAGPVYLGGKVHGIEPATFYDFKLLRDTPSELRGRFRKLGWRKVVAYQTSKPLHRAQQELTFRAAREAEANLLIQPVVGMARADENDHFTRVRCYEHVLEQYPEQTTTLSLLNLAMRMGGPREAVWHAIIRKNYGCTHFIVGLDHAGPGNDRNGEPFYGPYDAQELFQQHEEELDITMVPLKMMVYVENKAEYLPVDETEPADKIISLSDPEFGRRLQEGLEIPEWFSYPKVVEELRRAHPPKHEQGFTVFFTGLSGSGKSTIANALMVKLLEDGSRPVTLLDGDIVRKNLSSELSFSKEHRDLNIQRIGFVASEITKNRGIAICAPIAPYANARRQVRDLITPLGGFMEVHVSTPIEVCESRDRKGLYAKARAGIIQGFTGVNDPYEIPERAEIVIDTQDLSPDLAAHRILITLEKLGYIR
;
A
#
# COMPACT_ATOMS: atom_id res chain seq x y z
N MET A 1 -6.96 9.34 -43.53
CA MET A 1 -6.28 9.41 -42.24
C MET A 1 -7.30 9.02 -41.18
N GLY A 2 -7.18 7.86 -40.55
CA GLY A 2 -8.12 7.44 -39.48
C GLY A 2 -7.97 8.40 -38.30
N ALA A 3 -9.06 9.04 -37.91
CA ALA A 3 -9.08 9.91 -36.74
C ALA A 3 -8.86 9.07 -35.47
N PHE A 4 -8.13 9.61 -34.51
CA PHE A 4 -8.06 9.04 -33.16
C PHE A 4 -9.48 8.89 -32.60
N LYS A 5 -9.71 7.82 -31.81
CA LYS A 5 -10.99 7.67 -31.07
C LYS A 5 -11.26 8.93 -30.25
N GLN A 6 -12.50 9.41 -30.33
CA GLN A 6 -12.90 10.57 -29.52
C GLN A 6 -12.92 10.21 -28.03
N PRO A 7 -12.64 11.14 -27.15
CA PRO A 7 -12.84 10.94 -25.71
C PRO A 7 -14.29 10.60 -25.39
N HIS A 8 -14.51 10.00 -24.24
CA HIS A 8 -15.87 9.73 -23.75
C HIS A 8 -16.65 11.03 -23.57
N GLY A 9 -17.90 11.08 -24.02
CA GLY A 9 -18.68 12.32 -24.07
C GLY A 9 -18.25 13.32 -25.15
N GLY A 10 -17.35 12.93 -26.08
CA GLY A 10 -17.01 13.70 -27.29
C GLY A 10 -15.74 14.54 -27.20
N MET A 11 -15.40 15.10 -26.05
CA MET A 11 -14.19 15.94 -25.85
C MET A 11 -13.58 15.76 -24.46
N LEU A 12 -12.27 15.98 -24.34
CA LEU A 12 -11.62 16.06 -23.03
C LEU A 12 -12.04 17.35 -22.32
N LYS A 13 -12.36 17.20 -21.05
CA LYS A 13 -12.68 18.30 -20.14
C LYS A 13 -11.49 18.54 -19.21
N GLU A 14 -10.50 19.29 -19.69
CA GLU A 14 -9.42 19.79 -18.83
C GLU A 14 -9.95 21.00 -18.08
N LEU A 15 -9.94 20.96 -16.74
CA LEU A 15 -10.65 21.94 -15.91
C LEU A 15 -9.71 22.98 -15.26
N TYR A 16 -8.46 23.03 -15.70
CA TYR A 16 -7.52 24.05 -15.23
C TYR A 16 -7.87 25.42 -15.79
N LEU A 17 -7.89 26.41 -14.91
CA LEU A 17 -8.07 27.81 -15.29
C LEU A 17 -6.83 28.33 -16.05
N PRO A 18 -7.02 29.30 -16.97
CA PRO A 18 -5.90 30.09 -17.47
C PRO A 18 -5.17 30.78 -16.32
N GLU A 19 -3.83 30.93 -16.42
CA GLU A 19 -2.95 31.44 -15.36
C GLU A 19 -3.48 32.72 -14.68
N HIS A 20 -3.92 33.70 -15.45
CA HIS A 20 -4.45 34.96 -14.90
C HIS A 20 -5.71 34.77 -14.04
N LYS A 21 -6.59 33.84 -14.39
CA LYS A 21 -7.78 33.51 -13.60
C LYS A 21 -7.43 32.66 -12.37
N ALA A 22 -6.48 31.77 -12.50
CA ALA A 22 -5.97 30.98 -11.37
C ALA A 22 -5.35 31.92 -10.31
N ASP A 23 -4.63 32.95 -10.72
CA ASP A 23 -4.07 33.97 -9.80
C ASP A 23 -5.16 34.80 -9.10
N GLU A 24 -6.23 35.18 -9.82
CA GLU A 24 -7.39 35.84 -9.24
C GLU A 24 -8.06 34.97 -8.18
N GLU A 25 -8.31 33.68 -8.49
CA GLU A 25 -8.90 32.73 -7.57
C GLU A 25 -7.99 32.44 -6.34
N LYS A 26 -6.66 32.41 -6.50
CA LYS A 26 -5.74 32.32 -5.36
C LYS A 26 -5.87 33.45 -4.36
N LEU A 27 -6.09 34.65 -4.86
CA LEU A 27 -6.26 35.85 -4.02
C LEU A 27 -7.57 35.81 -3.23
N SER A 28 -8.66 35.36 -3.85
CA SER A 28 -9.97 35.22 -3.21
C SER A 28 -10.14 34.00 -2.33
N ALA A 29 -9.28 32.96 -2.51
CA ALA A 29 -9.42 31.68 -1.83
C ALA A 29 -9.38 31.77 -0.28
N SER A 30 -8.79 32.82 0.29
CA SER A 30 -8.80 33.05 1.75
C SER A 30 -10.17 33.45 2.29
N GLU A 31 -11.08 33.89 1.43
CA GLU A 31 -12.45 34.29 1.77
C GLU A 31 -13.43 33.12 1.69
N HIS A 32 -13.02 31.99 1.10
CA HIS A 32 -13.84 30.79 0.93
C HIS A 32 -13.68 29.81 2.08
N ALA A 33 -14.75 29.06 2.36
CA ALA A 33 -14.66 27.90 3.22
C ALA A 33 -13.67 26.89 2.61
N SER A 34 -12.79 26.34 3.44
CA SER A 34 -11.70 25.48 2.99
C SER A 34 -11.94 24.04 3.41
N TRP A 35 -11.80 23.09 2.47
CA TRP A 35 -11.85 21.66 2.70
C TRP A 35 -10.51 21.00 2.38
N ASP A 36 -9.96 20.25 3.35
CA ASP A 36 -8.76 19.47 3.16
C ASP A 36 -9.15 18.08 2.60
N LEU A 37 -8.68 17.80 1.38
CA LEU A 37 -9.04 16.60 0.64
C LEU A 37 -8.43 15.35 1.26
N SER A 38 -9.25 14.31 1.41
CA SER A 38 -8.74 12.97 1.68
C SER A 38 -7.89 12.46 0.49
N PRO A 39 -7.03 11.46 0.69
CA PRO A 39 -6.25 10.87 -0.42
C PRO A 39 -7.12 10.39 -1.60
N ARG A 40 -8.31 9.83 -1.31
CA ARG A 40 -9.28 9.42 -2.33
C ARG A 40 -9.83 10.61 -3.11
N GLN A 41 -10.26 11.65 -2.41
CA GLN A 41 -10.81 12.86 -3.01
C GLN A 41 -9.75 13.59 -3.85
N LEU A 42 -8.49 13.59 -3.41
CA LEU A 42 -7.38 14.17 -4.17
C LEU A 42 -7.12 13.39 -5.48
N CYS A 43 -7.16 12.05 -5.45
CA CYS A 43 -7.07 11.24 -6.67
C CYS A 43 -8.22 11.54 -7.64
N ASP A 44 -9.45 11.63 -7.13
CA ASP A 44 -10.62 11.92 -7.95
C ASP A 44 -10.55 13.34 -8.56
N LEU A 45 -10.16 14.33 -7.76
CA LEU A 45 -9.99 15.70 -8.22
C LEU A 45 -8.89 15.81 -9.28
N ASP A 46 -7.73 15.15 -9.10
CA ASP A 46 -6.66 15.13 -10.09
C ASP A 46 -7.16 14.60 -11.46
N LEU A 47 -7.92 13.48 -11.44
CA LEU A 47 -8.46 12.89 -12.67
C LEU A 47 -9.66 13.67 -13.27
N LEU A 48 -10.39 14.45 -12.48
CA LEU A 48 -11.34 15.43 -12.98
C LEU A 48 -10.60 16.57 -13.69
N LEU A 49 -9.60 17.17 -13.05
CA LEU A 49 -8.89 18.35 -13.54
C LEU A 49 -8.11 18.08 -14.82
N ASN A 50 -7.47 16.91 -14.94
CA ASN A 50 -6.64 16.54 -16.10
C ASN A 50 -7.45 15.95 -17.27
N GLY A 51 -8.78 15.79 -17.13
CA GLY A 51 -9.69 15.31 -18.16
C GLY A 51 -9.80 13.78 -18.25
N ALA A 52 -9.17 13.00 -17.37
CA ALA A 52 -9.30 11.55 -17.34
C ALA A 52 -10.73 11.10 -17.01
N PHE A 53 -11.47 11.90 -16.25
CA PHE A 53 -12.88 11.67 -15.91
C PHE A 53 -13.86 12.40 -16.82
N SER A 54 -13.44 12.82 -18.03
CA SER A 54 -14.38 13.35 -19.00
C SER A 54 -15.53 12.38 -19.26
N PRO A 55 -16.78 12.84 -19.32
CA PRO A 55 -17.19 14.25 -19.52
C PRO A 55 -17.49 15.05 -18.24
N LEU A 56 -17.17 14.54 -17.06
CA LEU A 56 -17.44 15.24 -15.81
C LEU A 56 -16.72 16.61 -15.75
N GLU A 57 -17.41 17.61 -15.21
CA GLU A 57 -16.88 18.97 -14.98
C GLU A 57 -16.67 19.27 -13.50
N GLY A 58 -16.82 18.25 -12.63
CA GLY A 58 -16.64 18.37 -11.19
C GLY A 58 -17.20 17.17 -10.45
N PHE A 59 -17.41 17.32 -9.16
CA PHE A 59 -18.07 16.30 -8.35
C PHE A 59 -19.57 16.27 -8.68
N MET A 60 -20.14 15.06 -8.76
CA MET A 60 -21.52 14.86 -9.22
C MET A 60 -22.54 15.64 -8.40
N THR A 61 -23.53 16.19 -9.09
CA THR A 61 -24.77 16.67 -8.47
C THR A 61 -25.59 15.50 -7.93
N GLN A 62 -26.55 15.76 -7.05
CA GLN A 62 -27.46 14.73 -6.54
C GLN A 62 -28.16 13.97 -7.69
N ALA A 63 -28.62 14.70 -8.72
CA ALA A 63 -29.31 14.11 -9.86
C ALA A 63 -28.42 13.13 -10.66
N ASP A 64 -27.17 13.54 -10.95
CA ASP A 64 -26.18 12.66 -11.60
C ASP A 64 -25.85 11.45 -10.71
N TYR A 65 -25.60 11.67 -9.42
CA TYR A 65 -25.28 10.63 -8.46
C TYR A 65 -26.38 9.56 -8.37
N GLU A 66 -27.64 9.97 -8.21
CA GLU A 66 -28.76 9.03 -8.11
C GLU A 66 -28.91 8.19 -9.38
N LYS A 67 -28.81 8.83 -10.54
CA LYS A 67 -28.93 8.18 -11.83
C LYS A 67 -27.74 7.25 -12.12
N VAL A 68 -26.53 7.65 -11.75
CA VAL A 68 -25.33 6.79 -11.82
C VAL A 68 -25.48 5.56 -10.94
N CYS A 69 -25.96 5.72 -9.71
CA CYS A 69 -26.21 4.58 -8.83
C CYS A 69 -27.21 3.59 -9.41
N ASP A 70 -28.33 4.08 -9.97
CA ASP A 70 -29.42 3.22 -10.43
C ASP A 70 -29.22 2.70 -11.84
N GLU A 71 -28.74 3.53 -12.77
CA GLU A 71 -28.74 3.27 -14.22
C GLU A 71 -27.35 3.23 -14.85
N MET A 72 -26.28 3.54 -14.11
CA MET A 72 -24.91 3.75 -14.63
C MET A 72 -24.85 4.87 -15.69
N ARG A 73 -25.63 5.94 -15.53
CA ARG A 73 -25.70 7.04 -16.49
C ARG A 73 -25.75 8.39 -15.79
N LEU A 74 -25.12 9.37 -16.40
CA LEU A 74 -25.32 10.77 -16.03
C LEU A 74 -26.74 11.24 -16.40
N GLU A 75 -27.17 12.35 -15.87
CA GLU A 75 -28.45 12.99 -16.24
C GLU A 75 -28.56 13.26 -17.75
N SER A 76 -27.42 13.60 -18.37
CA SER A 76 -27.29 13.76 -19.82
C SER A 76 -27.52 12.47 -20.63
N GLY A 77 -27.63 11.31 -19.97
CA GLY A 77 -27.75 9.99 -20.57
C GLY A 77 -26.44 9.31 -20.95
N VAL A 78 -25.31 9.97 -20.79
CA VAL A 78 -23.98 9.39 -21.06
C VAL A 78 -23.67 8.29 -20.05
N LEU A 79 -23.15 7.15 -20.54
CA LEU A 79 -22.73 6.03 -19.70
C LEU A 79 -21.64 6.46 -18.73
N TRP A 80 -21.89 6.27 -17.44
CA TRP A 80 -20.93 6.52 -16.37
C TRP A 80 -21.25 5.64 -15.15
N PRO A 81 -20.47 4.60 -14.84
CA PRO A 81 -20.90 3.54 -13.93
C PRO A 81 -20.55 3.78 -12.44
N MET A 82 -19.72 4.77 -12.13
CA MET A 82 -19.18 4.98 -10.77
C MET A 82 -19.51 6.36 -10.22
N PRO A 83 -20.00 6.50 -8.97
CA PRO A 83 -20.14 7.78 -8.31
C PRO A 83 -18.80 8.47 -8.07
N ILE A 84 -18.71 9.75 -8.42
CA ILE A 84 -17.56 10.63 -8.10
C ILE A 84 -18.10 11.77 -7.25
N THR A 85 -17.92 11.66 -5.95
CA THR A 85 -18.56 12.51 -4.94
C THR A 85 -17.53 13.16 -4.02
N LEU A 86 -17.81 14.37 -3.56
CA LEU A 86 -17.09 15.04 -2.48
C LEU A 86 -17.86 14.87 -1.18
N ASP A 87 -17.44 13.95 -0.35
CA ASP A 87 -18.00 13.69 0.96
C ASP A 87 -17.33 14.57 2.01
N VAL A 88 -18.14 15.20 2.89
CA VAL A 88 -17.67 16.14 3.91
C VAL A 88 -18.30 15.85 5.27
N GLY A 89 -17.68 16.40 6.34
CA GLY A 89 -18.23 16.34 7.69
C GLY A 89 -19.44 17.27 7.88
N GLU A 90 -20.31 16.94 8.84
CA GLU A 90 -21.52 17.73 9.14
C GLU A 90 -21.19 19.18 9.51
N GLU A 91 -20.15 19.42 10.30
CA GLU A 91 -19.73 20.74 10.73
C GLU A 91 -19.37 21.62 9.52
N PHE A 92 -18.61 21.10 8.58
CA PHE A 92 -18.26 21.81 7.36
C PHE A 92 -19.50 22.09 6.50
N ALA A 93 -20.35 21.09 6.32
CA ALA A 93 -21.57 21.22 5.51
C ALA A 93 -22.56 22.27 6.07
N GLN A 94 -22.63 22.47 7.39
CA GLN A 94 -23.46 23.51 8.01
C GLN A 94 -22.98 24.92 7.70
N GLY A 95 -21.71 25.10 7.35
CA GLY A 95 -21.10 26.38 6.99
C GLY A 95 -21.12 26.71 5.50
N VAL A 96 -21.72 25.85 4.66
CA VAL A 96 -21.72 26.00 3.19
C VAL A 96 -23.13 25.89 2.65
N ALA A 97 -23.48 26.70 1.65
CA ALA A 97 -24.77 26.70 0.97
C ALA A 97 -24.61 26.53 -0.55
N GLU A 98 -25.70 26.19 -1.23
CA GLU A 98 -25.75 26.20 -2.70
C GLU A 98 -25.43 27.60 -3.22
N GLY A 99 -24.57 27.69 -4.24
CA GLY A 99 -24.04 28.91 -4.81
C GLY A 99 -22.75 29.41 -4.17
N ASP A 100 -22.31 28.84 -3.04
CA ASP A 100 -21.04 29.20 -2.44
C ASP A 100 -19.87 28.61 -3.24
N THR A 101 -18.71 29.28 -3.15
CA THR A 101 -17.45 28.74 -3.63
C THR A 101 -16.63 28.20 -2.44
N ILE A 102 -16.09 27.00 -2.55
CA ILE A 102 -15.21 26.41 -1.55
C ILE A 102 -13.80 26.20 -2.10
N ALA A 103 -12.79 26.30 -1.24
CA ALA A 103 -11.40 26.05 -1.56
C ALA A 103 -11.05 24.58 -1.27
N LEU A 104 -10.52 23.85 -2.25
CA LEU A 104 -10.09 22.45 -2.15
C LEU A 104 -8.57 22.39 -2.02
N ARG A 105 -8.09 21.88 -0.89
CA ARG A 105 -6.66 21.83 -0.56
C ARG A 105 -6.19 20.39 -0.36
N ASP A 106 -4.91 20.18 -0.65
CA ASP A 106 -4.25 18.93 -0.27
C ASP A 106 -3.90 18.91 1.25
N ILE A 107 -3.33 17.81 1.72
CA ILE A 107 -2.95 17.62 3.13
C ILE A 107 -1.84 18.59 3.61
N GLU A 108 -1.11 19.23 2.70
CA GLU A 108 -0.08 20.22 3.00
C GLU A 108 -0.67 21.64 3.01
N GLY A 109 -1.96 21.78 2.69
CA GLY A 109 -2.69 23.05 2.63
C GLY A 109 -2.54 23.79 1.29
N VAL A 110 -1.96 23.15 0.27
CA VAL A 110 -1.84 23.75 -1.08
C VAL A 110 -3.22 23.80 -1.73
N LEU A 111 -3.57 24.97 -2.27
CA LEU A 111 -4.82 25.16 -2.99
C LEU A 111 -4.75 24.50 -4.38
N ILE A 112 -5.49 23.42 -4.56
CA ILE A 112 -5.52 22.66 -5.83
C ILE A 112 -6.61 23.18 -6.77
N ALA A 113 -7.80 23.45 -6.23
CA ALA A 113 -8.95 23.91 -7.00
C ALA A 113 -9.92 24.71 -6.13
N THR A 114 -10.84 25.42 -6.78
CA THR A 114 -12.09 25.88 -6.17
C THR A 114 -13.26 25.07 -6.72
N MET A 115 -14.37 25.00 -5.99
CA MET A 115 -15.60 24.36 -6.42
C MET A 115 -16.80 25.26 -6.16
N GLU A 116 -17.62 25.49 -7.20
CA GLU A 116 -18.93 26.11 -7.06
C GLU A 116 -19.93 25.05 -6.61
N VAL A 117 -20.47 25.19 -5.42
CA VAL A 117 -21.39 24.22 -4.81
C VAL A 117 -22.76 24.35 -5.47
N SER A 118 -23.20 23.31 -6.18
CA SER A 118 -24.51 23.24 -6.81
C SER A 118 -25.55 22.52 -5.97
N ASP A 119 -25.11 21.50 -5.21
CA ASP A 119 -25.98 20.64 -4.41
C ASP A 119 -25.32 20.24 -3.10
N LEU A 120 -26.15 20.08 -2.04
CA LEU A 120 -25.79 19.45 -0.78
C LEU A 120 -26.86 18.43 -0.41
N TRP A 121 -26.47 17.17 -0.13
CA TRP A 121 -27.43 16.16 0.30
C TRP A 121 -26.80 15.12 1.23
N GLN A 122 -27.64 14.40 1.95
CA GLN A 122 -27.25 13.23 2.73
C GLN A 122 -27.54 11.98 1.91
N PRO A 123 -26.53 11.19 1.49
CA PRO A 123 -26.73 10.01 0.66
C PRO A 123 -27.31 8.84 1.45
N ASP A 124 -28.14 8.02 0.82
CA ASP A 124 -28.42 6.67 1.31
C ASP A 124 -27.27 5.73 0.97
N LYS A 125 -26.25 5.72 1.84
CA LYS A 125 -25.05 4.90 1.68
C LYS A 125 -25.35 3.39 1.53
N LYS A 126 -26.41 2.88 2.15
CA LYS A 126 -26.81 1.49 1.99
C LYS A 126 -27.38 1.20 0.62
N ARG A 127 -28.14 2.15 0.05
CA ARG A 127 -28.63 2.08 -1.34
C ARG A 127 -27.45 2.14 -2.30
N GLU A 128 -26.51 3.08 -2.13
CA GLU A 128 -25.29 3.16 -2.92
C GLU A 128 -24.52 1.84 -2.90
N ALA A 129 -24.25 1.30 -1.72
CA ALA A 129 -23.53 0.03 -1.55
C ALA A 129 -24.20 -1.12 -2.35
N ARG A 130 -25.53 -1.26 -2.23
CA ARG A 130 -26.27 -2.30 -2.96
C ARG A 130 -26.29 -2.09 -4.47
N ARG A 131 -26.45 -0.84 -4.92
CA ARG A 131 -26.58 -0.51 -6.35
C ARG A 131 -25.25 -0.53 -7.07
N VAL A 132 -24.19 0.01 -6.46
CA VAL A 132 -22.88 0.16 -7.09
C VAL A 132 -22.03 -1.09 -6.90
N TYR A 133 -22.00 -1.65 -5.69
CA TYR A 133 -21.13 -2.77 -5.34
C TYR A 133 -21.86 -4.12 -5.17
N GLY A 134 -23.20 -4.12 -5.28
CA GLY A 134 -24.01 -5.35 -5.16
C GLY A 134 -24.09 -5.91 -3.74
N SER A 135 -23.47 -5.31 -2.75
CA SER A 135 -23.38 -5.80 -1.38
C SER A 135 -23.42 -4.67 -0.34
N THR A 136 -23.81 -5.02 0.89
CA THR A 136 -23.66 -4.15 2.07
C THR A 136 -22.68 -4.74 3.09
N ASP A 137 -21.95 -5.78 2.73
CA ASP A 137 -20.93 -6.42 3.56
C ASP A 137 -19.69 -5.53 3.62
N ASP A 138 -19.28 -5.14 4.84
CA ASP A 138 -18.12 -4.28 5.09
C ASP A 138 -16.77 -5.01 4.95
N THR A 139 -16.75 -6.30 4.64
CA THR A 139 -15.53 -6.98 4.14
C THR A 139 -15.17 -6.55 2.72
N HIS A 140 -16.13 -5.95 1.98
CA HIS A 140 -15.85 -5.30 0.71
C HIS A 140 -15.20 -3.93 0.97
N PRO A 141 -13.97 -3.65 0.48
CA PRO A 141 -13.22 -2.43 0.82
C PRO A 141 -13.94 -1.11 0.53
N ALA A 142 -14.70 -1.06 -0.57
CA ALA A 142 -15.46 0.16 -0.90
C ALA A 142 -16.69 0.33 -0.01
N VAL A 143 -17.32 -0.76 0.41
CA VAL A 143 -18.44 -0.71 1.37
C VAL A 143 -17.95 -0.28 2.74
N ASP A 144 -16.82 -0.83 3.19
CA ASP A 144 -16.18 -0.40 4.43
C ASP A 144 -15.85 1.10 4.41
N TYR A 145 -15.20 1.57 3.33
CA TYR A 145 -14.91 3.00 3.16
C TYR A 145 -16.19 3.84 3.21
N LEU A 146 -17.22 3.44 2.47
CA LEU A 146 -18.49 4.16 2.37
C LEU A 146 -19.21 4.26 3.72
N MET A 147 -19.21 3.18 4.51
CA MET A 147 -19.90 3.14 5.80
C MET A 147 -19.13 3.78 6.94
N ASN A 148 -17.80 3.61 6.96
CA ASN A 148 -16.98 3.93 8.12
C ASN A 148 -16.06 5.16 7.92
N ASN A 149 -15.71 5.52 6.68
CA ASN A 149 -14.76 6.59 6.41
C ASN A 149 -15.36 7.79 5.66
N ALA A 150 -16.27 7.55 4.71
CA ALA A 150 -16.89 8.64 3.96
C ALA A 150 -17.74 9.55 4.86
N GLY A 151 -17.68 10.86 4.61
CA GLY A 151 -18.47 11.86 5.31
C GLY A 151 -19.98 11.68 5.13
N PRO A 152 -20.81 12.22 6.05
CA PRO A 152 -22.27 12.05 6.01
C PRO A 152 -22.99 12.93 5.00
N VAL A 153 -22.34 13.97 4.48
CA VAL A 153 -22.92 14.91 3.52
C VAL A 153 -22.10 14.89 2.24
N TYR A 154 -22.77 14.86 1.09
CA TYR A 154 -22.13 14.97 -0.22
C TYR A 154 -22.35 16.37 -0.79
N LEU A 155 -21.31 16.91 -1.41
CA LEU A 155 -21.34 18.16 -2.15
C LEU A 155 -21.14 17.87 -3.63
N GLY A 156 -22.01 18.42 -4.46
CA GLY A 156 -21.89 18.38 -5.91
C GLY A 156 -21.59 19.76 -6.47
N GLY A 157 -20.86 19.83 -7.58
CA GLY A 157 -20.60 21.10 -8.23
C GLY A 157 -19.44 21.09 -9.20
N LYS A 158 -19.29 22.20 -9.94
CA LYS A 158 -18.20 22.37 -10.91
C LYS A 158 -16.90 22.73 -10.21
N VAL A 159 -15.79 22.15 -10.69
CA VAL A 159 -14.46 22.45 -10.17
C VAL A 159 -13.66 23.30 -11.15
N HIS A 160 -12.84 24.18 -10.60
CA HIS A 160 -11.93 25.07 -11.32
C HIS A 160 -10.51 24.83 -10.80
N GLY A 161 -9.68 24.16 -11.61
CA GLY A 161 -8.31 23.80 -11.24
C GLY A 161 -7.40 25.01 -11.22
N ILE A 162 -6.65 25.16 -10.15
CA ILE A 162 -5.71 26.26 -9.92
C ILE A 162 -4.28 25.79 -10.11
N GLU A 163 -3.91 24.70 -9.45
CA GLU A 163 -2.61 24.07 -9.61
C GLU A 163 -2.77 22.54 -9.72
N PRO A 164 -1.92 21.86 -10.52
CA PRO A 164 -1.88 20.40 -10.52
C PRO A 164 -1.46 19.87 -9.15
N ALA A 165 -2.07 18.76 -8.72
CA ALA A 165 -1.60 18.04 -7.55
C ALA A 165 -0.11 17.68 -7.71
N THR A 166 0.68 17.93 -6.66
CA THR A 166 2.13 17.70 -6.74
C THR A 166 2.47 16.26 -6.36
N PHE A 167 3.00 15.52 -7.33
CA PHE A 167 3.59 14.20 -7.11
C PHE A 167 5.11 14.30 -7.24
N TYR A 168 5.83 13.79 -6.24
CA TYR A 168 7.30 13.85 -6.22
C TYR A 168 7.95 12.64 -6.88
N ASP A 169 7.21 11.54 -7.03
CA ASP A 169 7.65 10.27 -7.56
C ASP A 169 7.36 10.11 -9.06
N PHE A 170 8.27 9.51 -9.78
CA PHE A 170 8.14 9.11 -11.20
C PHE A 170 7.47 10.15 -12.11
N LYS A 171 7.80 11.42 -11.96
CA LYS A 171 7.15 12.56 -12.65
C LYS A 171 7.07 12.39 -14.18
N LEU A 172 8.10 11.77 -14.79
CA LEU A 172 8.15 11.55 -16.24
C LEU A 172 7.20 10.46 -16.74
N LEU A 173 6.61 9.68 -15.83
CA LEU A 173 5.66 8.60 -16.15
C LEU A 173 4.21 9.00 -15.87
N ARG A 174 3.95 10.21 -15.36
CA ARG A 174 2.61 10.70 -15.01
C ARG A 174 2.06 11.60 -16.10
N ASP A 175 1.67 10.97 -17.22
CA ASP A 175 1.08 11.71 -18.35
C ASP A 175 -0.41 12.03 -18.09
N THR A 176 -0.85 13.21 -18.49
CA THR A 176 -2.27 13.53 -18.64
C THR A 176 -2.85 12.86 -19.91
N PRO A 177 -4.19 12.73 -20.04
CA PRO A 177 -4.81 12.25 -21.26
C PRO A 177 -4.39 13.01 -22.51
N SER A 178 -4.27 14.31 -22.43
CA SER A 178 -3.87 15.20 -23.53
C SER A 178 -2.42 14.93 -23.97
N GLU A 179 -1.51 14.81 -23.02
CA GLU A 179 -0.08 14.53 -23.27
C GLU A 179 0.10 13.14 -23.88
N LEU A 180 -0.57 12.12 -23.33
CA LEU A 180 -0.43 10.75 -23.83
C LEU A 180 -1.03 10.61 -25.24
N ARG A 181 -2.19 11.22 -25.51
CA ARG A 181 -2.74 11.33 -26.87
C ARG A 181 -1.78 12.06 -27.82
N GLY A 182 -1.15 13.13 -27.35
CA GLY A 182 -0.12 13.86 -28.09
C GLY A 182 1.09 12.98 -28.41
N ARG A 183 1.56 12.18 -27.45
CA ARG A 183 2.64 11.20 -27.62
C ARG A 183 2.28 10.12 -28.64
N PHE A 184 1.09 9.54 -28.58
CA PHE A 184 0.63 8.55 -29.57
C PHE A 184 0.60 9.11 -31.00
N ARG A 185 0.14 10.37 -31.17
CA ARG A 185 0.18 11.05 -32.48
C ARG A 185 1.59 11.22 -33.00
N LYS A 186 2.54 11.65 -32.16
CA LYS A 186 3.94 11.82 -32.53
C LYS A 186 4.61 10.50 -32.92
N LEU A 187 4.26 9.39 -32.23
CA LEU A 187 4.75 8.06 -32.53
C LEU A 187 4.03 7.40 -33.73
N GLY A 188 2.97 8.02 -34.26
CA GLY A 188 2.17 7.45 -35.37
C GLY A 188 1.28 6.29 -34.94
N TRP A 189 1.03 6.11 -33.64
CA TRP A 189 0.18 5.04 -33.13
C TRP A 189 -1.29 5.32 -33.45
N ARG A 190 -1.99 4.34 -34.01
CA ARG A 190 -3.39 4.45 -34.40
C ARG A 190 -4.32 3.60 -33.56
N LYS A 191 -3.83 2.43 -33.16
CA LYS A 191 -4.50 1.51 -32.25
C LYS A 191 -3.62 1.31 -31.03
N VAL A 192 -4.21 1.37 -29.87
CA VAL A 192 -3.51 1.20 -28.59
C VAL A 192 -4.31 0.27 -27.71
N VAL A 193 -3.67 -0.81 -27.26
CA VAL A 193 -4.20 -1.71 -26.22
C VAL A 193 -3.73 -1.22 -24.88
N ALA A 194 -4.64 -0.99 -23.93
CA ALA A 194 -4.28 -0.68 -22.56
C ALA A 194 -4.27 -1.94 -21.69
N TYR A 195 -3.26 -2.06 -20.85
CA TYR A 195 -3.18 -3.05 -19.78
C TYR A 195 -3.05 -2.38 -18.44
N GLN A 196 -3.98 -2.70 -17.53
CA GLN A 196 -3.94 -2.27 -16.13
C GLN A 196 -3.48 -3.40 -15.23
N THR A 197 -2.61 -3.10 -14.29
CA THR A 197 -2.19 -4.04 -13.25
C THR A 197 -1.85 -3.29 -11.96
N SER A 198 -2.05 -3.94 -10.84
CA SER A 198 -1.56 -3.53 -9.53
C SER A 198 -0.45 -4.46 -9.00
N LYS A 199 -0.08 -5.49 -9.79
CA LYS A 199 0.95 -6.47 -9.44
C LYS A 199 2.20 -6.28 -10.31
N PRO A 200 3.38 -6.71 -9.84
CA PRO A 200 4.57 -6.81 -10.68
C PRO A 200 4.31 -7.65 -11.94
N LEU A 201 4.92 -7.27 -13.05
CA LEU A 201 4.83 -8.03 -14.29
C LEU A 201 5.89 -9.15 -14.30
N HIS A 202 5.43 -10.36 -14.59
CA HIS A 202 6.25 -11.53 -14.87
C HIS A 202 6.13 -11.92 -16.34
N ARG A 203 6.85 -12.95 -16.78
CA ARG A 203 6.87 -13.37 -18.18
C ARG A 203 5.49 -13.74 -18.73
N ALA A 204 4.65 -14.37 -17.92
CA ALA A 204 3.27 -14.71 -18.32
C ALA A 204 2.46 -13.47 -18.73
N GLN A 205 2.53 -12.40 -17.92
CA GLN A 205 1.81 -11.15 -18.20
C GLN A 205 2.44 -10.41 -19.39
N GLN A 206 3.76 -10.46 -19.53
CA GLN A 206 4.41 -9.88 -20.71
C GLN A 206 3.95 -10.57 -22.00
N GLU A 207 3.97 -11.90 -22.04
CA GLU A 207 3.54 -12.65 -23.24
C GLU A 207 2.04 -12.40 -23.54
N LEU A 208 1.20 -12.38 -22.49
CA LEU A 208 -0.20 -12.01 -22.62
C LEU A 208 -0.39 -10.65 -23.31
N THR A 209 0.27 -9.62 -22.80
CA THR A 209 0.13 -8.25 -23.31
C THR A 209 0.73 -8.11 -24.69
N PHE A 210 1.84 -8.80 -24.98
CA PHE A 210 2.45 -8.83 -26.29
C PHE A 210 1.54 -9.51 -27.33
N ARG A 211 0.93 -10.63 -26.96
CA ARG A 211 -0.03 -11.34 -27.81
C ARG A 211 -1.29 -10.49 -28.05
N ALA A 212 -1.85 -9.88 -27.02
CA ALA A 212 -2.99 -8.99 -27.13
C ALA A 212 -2.73 -7.81 -28.08
N ALA A 213 -1.56 -7.18 -27.98
CA ALA A 213 -1.16 -6.10 -28.87
C ALA A 213 -1.01 -6.58 -30.33
N ARG A 214 -0.40 -7.76 -30.54
CA ARG A 214 -0.22 -8.37 -31.87
C ARG A 214 -1.54 -8.75 -32.51
N GLU A 215 -2.45 -9.40 -31.80
CA GLU A 215 -3.77 -9.81 -32.29
C GLU A 215 -4.65 -8.60 -32.65
N ALA A 216 -4.56 -7.51 -31.88
CA ALA A 216 -5.27 -6.26 -32.16
C ALA A 216 -4.57 -5.40 -33.24
N GLU A 217 -3.37 -5.81 -33.72
CA GLU A 217 -2.50 -4.97 -34.57
C GLU A 217 -2.31 -3.56 -33.98
N ALA A 218 -2.00 -3.49 -32.69
CA ALA A 218 -1.98 -2.28 -31.90
C ALA A 218 -0.67 -2.13 -31.12
N ASN A 219 -0.37 -0.92 -30.70
CA ASN A 219 0.67 -0.63 -29.74
C ASN A 219 0.16 -0.85 -28.30
N LEU A 220 1.04 -0.96 -27.34
CA LEU A 220 0.71 -1.30 -25.96
C LEU A 220 0.92 -0.11 -25.01
N LEU A 221 -0.08 0.21 -24.22
CA LEU A 221 0.03 1.05 -23.04
C LEU A 221 -0.04 0.19 -21.78
N ILE A 222 1.06 0.10 -21.03
CA ILE A 222 1.03 -0.41 -19.66
C ILE A 222 0.70 0.76 -18.75
N GLN A 223 -0.45 0.71 -18.08
CA GLN A 223 -0.93 1.81 -17.23
C GLN A 223 -1.32 1.30 -15.84
N PRO A 224 -0.34 1.07 -14.97
CA PRO A 224 -0.58 0.62 -13.62
C PRO A 224 -1.19 1.75 -12.77
N VAL A 225 -2.01 1.34 -11.80
CA VAL A 225 -2.57 2.25 -10.79
C VAL A 225 -1.53 2.46 -9.68
N VAL A 226 -1.25 3.73 -9.37
CA VAL A 226 -0.32 4.17 -8.31
C VAL A 226 -0.97 5.10 -7.27
N GLY A 227 -2.27 5.37 -7.40
CA GLY A 227 -3.07 6.05 -6.39
C GLY A 227 -3.38 5.12 -5.21
N MET A 228 -4.60 5.18 -4.68
CA MET A 228 -5.02 4.27 -3.64
C MET A 228 -5.29 2.87 -4.22
N ALA A 229 -4.41 1.94 -3.91
CA ALA A 229 -4.53 0.51 -4.19
C ALA A 229 -4.80 -0.27 -2.88
N ARG A 230 -4.82 -1.60 -2.94
CA ARG A 230 -5.02 -2.44 -1.76
C ARG A 230 -3.84 -2.31 -0.78
N ALA A 231 -4.13 -2.36 0.52
CA ALA A 231 -3.12 -2.25 1.57
C ALA A 231 -2.10 -3.40 1.62
N ASP A 232 -2.44 -4.55 1.02
CA ASP A 232 -1.62 -5.77 0.96
C ASP A 232 -0.73 -5.84 -0.30
N GLU A 233 -0.79 -4.84 -1.19
CA GLU A 233 0.02 -4.79 -2.39
C GLU A 233 1.43 -4.24 -2.11
N ASN A 234 2.41 -4.71 -2.89
CA ASN A 234 3.76 -4.15 -2.89
C ASN A 234 3.72 -2.64 -3.09
N ASP A 235 4.61 -1.92 -2.41
CA ASP A 235 4.71 -0.49 -2.60
C ASP A 235 4.86 -0.13 -4.09
N HIS A 236 4.24 0.96 -4.51
CA HIS A 236 4.22 1.33 -5.92
C HIS A 236 5.63 1.65 -6.47
N PHE A 237 6.58 2.07 -5.62
CA PHE A 237 7.97 2.31 -6.06
C PHE A 237 8.62 1.02 -6.56
N THR A 238 8.48 -0.08 -5.81
CA THR A 238 8.98 -1.39 -6.23
C THR A 238 8.27 -1.88 -7.49
N ARG A 239 6.94 -1.73 -7.56
CA ARG A 239 6.16 -2.12 -8.74
C ARG A 239 6.60 -1.36 -9.99
N VAL A 240 6.77 -0.04 -9.91
CA VAL A 240 7.18 0.79 -11.05
C VAL A 240 8.58 0.40 -11.53
N ARG A 241 9.54 0.18 -10.62
CA ARG A 241 10.88 -0.31 -11.02
C ARG A 241 10.81 -1.67 -11.71
N CYS A 242 9.94 -2.57 -11.23
CA CYS A 242 9.70 -3.84 -11.93
C CYS A 242 9.16 -3.62 -13.35
N TYR A 243 8.22 -2.68 -13.53
CA TYR A 243 7.70 -2.36 -14.87
C TYR A 243 8.78 -1.78 -15.79
N GLU A 244 9.63 -0.88 -15.31
CA GLU A 244 10.75 -0.33 -16.08
C GLU A 244 11.68 -1.44 -16.57
N HIS A 245 12.01 -2.42 -15.73
CA HIS A 245 12.83 -3.57 -16.13
C HIS A 245 12.15 -4.49 -17.15
N VAL A 246 10.83 -4.69 -17.04
CA VAL A 246 10.09 -5.50 -18.01
C VAL A 246 9.95 -4.75 -19.34
N LEU A 247 9.84 -3.42 -19.33
CA LEU A 247 9.78 -2.62 -20.57
C LEU A 247 11.00 -2.81 -21.46
N GLU A 248 12.19 -3.05 -20.89
CA GLU A 248 13.42 -3.35 -21.66
C GLU A 248 13.27 -4.60 -22.54
N GLN A 249 12.27 -5.44 -22.28
CA GLN A 249 12.01 -6.71 -22.99
C GLN A 249 10.98 -6.56 -24.12
N TYR A 250 10.34 -5.41 -24.26
CA TYR A 250 9.44 -5.14 -25.39
C TYR A 250 10.20 -4.53 -26.55
N PRO A 251 9.71 -4.75 -27.78
CA PRO A 251 10.31 -4.09 -28.95
C PRO A 251 10.27 -2.57 -28.82
N GLU A 252 11.32 -1.91 -29.23
CA GLU A 252 11.42 -0.45 -29.18
C GLU A 252 10.23 0.23 -29.86
N GLN A 253 9.74 1.32 -29.26
CA GLN A 253 8.65 2.16 -29.76
C GLN A 253 7.28 1.45 -29.94
N THR A 254 7.11 0.23 -29.44
CA THR A 254 5.81 -0.48 -29.49
C THR A 254 5.04 -0.39 -28.21
N THR A 255 5.71 -0.11 -27.10
CA THR A 255 5.13 -0.12 -25.74
C THR A 255 5.51 1.15 -25.00
N THR A 256 4.59 1.68 -24.21
CA THR A 256 4.85 2.80 -23.28
C THR A 256 4.28 2.50 -21.91
N LEU A 257 4.92 3.06 -20.88
CA LEU A 257 4.45 3.05 -19.50
C LEU A 257 3.93 4.43 -19.14
N SER A 258 2.77 4.50 -18.49
CA SER A 258 2.23 5.72 -17.91
C SER A 258 1.47 5.37 -16.63
N LEU A 259 1.68 6.11 -15.56
CA LEU A 259 1.08 5.84 -14.26
C LEU A 259 -0.29 6.51 -14.15
N LEU A 260 -1.25 5.82 -13.54
CA LEU A 260 -2.58 6.36 -13.30
C LEU A 260 -2.81 6.59 -11.80
N ASN A 261 -3.10 7.82 -11.45
CA ASN A 261 -3.39 8.22 -10.07
C ASN A 261 -4.86 7.95 -9.70
N LEU A 262 -5.30 6.71 -9.80
CA LEU A 262 -6.68 6.30 -9.56
C LEU A 262 -6.84 5.76 -8.13
N ALA A 263 -7.87 6.20 -7.44
CA ALA A 263 -8.34 5.53 -6.23
C ALA A 263 -9.30 4.41 -6.63
N MET A 264 -8.83 3.16 -6.61
CA MET A 264 -9.65 1.99 -6.96
C MET A 264 -10.80 1.79 -5.97
N ARG A 265 -11.94 1.35 -6.48
CA ARG A 265 -13.16 1.09 -5.72
C ARG A 265 -13.41 -0.39 -5.45
N MET A 266 -12.68 -1.26 -6.15
CA MET A 266 -12.91 -2.71 -6.16
C MET A 266 -14.34 -3.09 -6.55
N GLY A 267 -14.98 -2.28 -7.40
CA GLY A 267 -16.37 -2.41 -7.82
C GLY A 267 -16.61 -3.42 -8.96
N GLY A 268 -15.62 -4.29 -9.24
CA GLY A 268 -15.75 -5.39 -10.21
C GLY A 268 -16.30 -4.96 -11.57
N PRO A 269 -17.52 -5.46 -11.95
CA PRO A 269 -18.10 -5.21 -13.27
C PRO A 269 -18.24 -3.73 -13.63
N ARG A 270 -18.77 -2.90 -12.71
CA ARG A 270 -18.91 -1.46 -12.95
C ARG A 270 -17.56 -0.76 -13.08
N GLU A 271 -16.59 -1.17 -12.27
CA GLU A 271 -15.26 -0.60 -12.34
C GLU A 271 -14.52 -0.98 -13.63
N ALA A 272 -14.77 -2.14 -14.20
CA ALA A 272 -14.23 -2.52 -15.52
C ALA A 272 -14.71 -1.57 -16.63
N VAL A 273 -15.98 -1.22 -16.63
CA VAL A 273 -16.57 -0.23 -17.56
C VAL A 273 -15.97 1.16 -17.32
N TRP A 274 -15.84 1.57 -16.07
CA TRP A 274 -15.21 2.84 -15.69
C TRP A 274 -13.75 2.93 -16.12
N HIS A 275 -13.00 1.85 -15.92
CA HIS A 275 -11.61 1.75 -16.37
C HIS A 275 -11.50 1.86 -17.90
N ALA A 276 -12.45 1.31 -18.65
CA ALA A 276 -12.49 1.47 -20.08
C ALA A 276 -12.72 2.92 -20.52
N ILE A 277 -13.64 3.62 -19.87
CA ILE A 277 -13.90 5.06 -20.09
C ILE A 277 -12.60 5.86 -19.88
N ILE A 278 -11.92 5.63 -18.77
CA ILE A 278 -10.66 6.31 -18.48
C ILE A 278 -9.64 6.05 -19.60
N ARG A 279 -9.43 4.78 -20.00
CA ARG A 279 -8.45 4.44 -21.05
C ARG A 279 -8.84 5.03 -22.41
N LYS A 280 -10.13 5.10 -22.73
CA LYS A 280 -10.59 5.82 -23.91
C LYS A 280 -10.22 7.29 -23.85
N ASN A 281 -10.34 7.94 -22.70
CA ASN A 281 -9.93 9.33 -22.49
C ASN A 281 -8.41 9.50 -22.68
N TYR A 282 -7.60 8.54 -22.27
CA TYR A 282 -6.17 8.49 -22.56
C TYR A 282 -5.82 8.15 -24.01
N GLY A 283 -6.80 7.81 -24.86
CA GLY A 283 -6.61 7.59 -26.30
C GLY A 283 -6.46 6.12 -26.69
N CYS A 284 -6.75 5.19 -25.79
CA CYS A 284 -6.74 3.76 -26.10
C CYS A 284 -7.94 3.36 -26.94
N THR A 285 -7.75 2.33 -27.76
CA THR A 285 -8.78 1.76 -28.65
C THR A 285 -9.20 0.36 -28.20
N HIS A 286 -8.37 -0.28 -27.39
CA HIS A 286 -8.61 -1.61 -26.83
C HIS A 286 -8.23 -1.61 -25.36
N PHE A 287 -8.90 -2.45 -24.58
CA PHE A 287 -8.61 -2.61 -23.16
C PHE A 287 -8.62 -4.09 -22.75
N ILE A 288 -7.57 -4.55 -22.08
CA ILE A 288 -7.47 -5.91 -21.56
C ILE A 288 -8.27 -6.00 -20.26
N VAL A 289 -9.31 -6.84 -20.25
CA VAL A 289 -10.16 -7.08 -19.07
C VAL A 289 -9.88 -8.47 -18.52
N GLY A 290 -9.38 -8.51 -17.28
CA GLY A 290 -9.11 -9.76 -16.57
C GLY A 290 -10.35 -10.49 -16.10
N LEU A 291 -10.19 -11.75 -15.72
CA LEU A 291 -11.14 -12.46 -14.88
C LEU A 291 -11.18 -11.77 -13.50
N ASP A 292 -12.36 -11.63 -12.92
CA ASP A 292 -12.56 -10.90 -11.65
C ASP A 292 -11.87 -9.52 -11.64
N HIS A 293 -12.02 -8.77 -12.77
CA HIS A 293 -11.38 -7.47 -12.93
C HIS A 293 -11.83 -6.48 -11.86
N ALA A 294 -10.88 -5.91 -11.12
CA ALA A 294 -11.13 -5.03 -9.97
C ALA A 294 -12.04 -5.65 -8.89
N GLY A 295 -12.03 -6.98 -8.76
CA GLY A 295 -12.76 -7.68 -7.71
C GLY A 295 -12.10 -7.51 -6.33
N PRO A 296 -12.90 -7.39 -5.24
CA PRO A 296 -12.39 -7.23 -3.88
C PRO A 296 -11.89 -8.53 -3.25
N GLY A 297 -12.14 -9.67 -3.87
CA GLY A 297 -11.90 -11.00 -3.32
C GLY A 297 -13.18 -11.64 -2.77
N ASN A 298 -13.06 -12.33 -1.62
CA ASN A 298 -14.16 -13.09 -1.03
C ASN A 298 -14.87 -12.32 0.11
N ASP A 299 -16.15 -12.64 0.29
CA ASP A 299 -16.98 -12.17 1.39
C ASP A 299 -16.64 -12.89 2.73
N ARG A 300 -17.40 -12.61 3.79
CA ARG A 300 -17.25 -13.24 5.12
C ARG A 300 -17.43 -14.76 5.12
N ASN A 301 -18.12 -15.31 4.13
CA ASN A 301 -18.39 -16.73 4.01
C ASN A 301 -17.34 -17.46 3.16
N GLY A 302 -16.39 -16.71 2.57
CA GLY A 302 -15.38 -17.23 1.65
C GLY A 302 -15.85 -17.32 0.19
N GLU A 303 -17.00 -16.75 -0.14
CA GLU A 303 -17.54 -16.70 -1.50
C GLU A 303 -17.09 -15.40 -2.22
N PRO A 304 -16.77 -15.46 -3.53
CA PRO A 304 -16.37 -14.26 -4.25
C PRO A 304 -17.54 -13.27 -4.36
N PHE A 305 -17.25 -11.97 -4.24
CA PHE A 305 -18.26 -10.92 -4.39
C PHE A 305 -18.85 -10.86 -5.79
N TYR A 306 -18.06 -11.19 -6.81
CA TYR A 306 -18.47 -11.18 -8.23
C TYR A 306 -18.07 -12.49 -8.89
N GLY A 307 -18.84 -12.88 -9.92
CA GLY A 307 -18.48 -14.01 -10.76
C GLY A 307 -17.22 -13.72 -11.60
N PRO A 308 -16.48 -14.76 -11.99
CA PRO A 308 -15.19 -14.58 -12.69
C PRO A 308 -15.31 -13.89 -14.06
N TYR A 309 -16.47 -13.90 -14.68
CA TYR A 309 -16.74 -13.29 -16.00
C TYR A 309 -17.64 -12.06 -15.95
N ASP A 310 -18.21 -11.71 -14.79
CA ASP A 310 -19.19 -10.63 -14.67
C ASP A 310 -18.67 -9.29 -15.21
N ALA A 311 -17.37 -9.01 -15.01
CA ALA A 311 -16.72 -7.81 -15.51
C ALA A 311 -16.65 -7.78 -17.04
N GLN A 312 -16.33 -8.91 -17.66
CA GLN A 312 -16.27 -9.04 -19.13
C GLN A 312 -17.67 -8.99 -19.73
N GLU A 313 -18.65 -9.63 -19.10
CA GLU A 313 -20.05 -9.64 -19.57
C GLU A 313 -20.66 -8.24 -19.53
N LEU A 314 -20.48 -7.50 -18.42
CA LEU A 314 -20.99 -6.12 -18.35
C LEU A 314 -20.28 -5.21 -19.36
N PHE A 315 -18.96 -5.38 -19.53
CA PHE A 315 -18.23 -4.62 -20.54
C PHE A 315 -18.79 -4.88 -21.95
N GLN A 316 -19.00 -6.14 -22.34
CA GLN A 316 -19.55 -6.52 -23.65
C GLN A 316 -20.91 -5.91 -23.90
N GLN A 317 -21.78 -5.83 -22.88
CA GLN A 317 -23.11 -5.19 -23.02
C GLN A 317 -23.00 -3.71 -23.43
N HIS A 318 -21.91 -3.04 -23.08
CA HIS A 318 -21.68 -1.62 -23.32
C HIS A 318 -20.57 -1.34 -24.37
N GLU A 319 -19.96 -2.36 -24.96
CA GLU A 319 -18.78 -2.22 -25.83
C GLU A 319 -19.03 -1.28 -27.02
N GLU A 320 -20.21 -1.38 -27.66
CA GLU A 320 -20.57 -0.52 -28.78
C GLU A 320 -20.68 0.96 -28.35
N GLU A 321 -21.34 1.23 -27.23
CA GLU A 321 -21.47 2.59 -26.68
C GLU A 321 -20.15 3.15 -26.17
N LEU A 322 -19.35 2.32 -25.53
CA LEU A 322 -18.00 2.67 -25.07
C LEU A 322 -17.08 3.05 -26.24
N ASP A 323 -17.28 2.48 -27.40
CA ASP A 323 -16.41 2.63 -28.58
C ASP A 323 -14.92 2.34 -28.23
N ILE A 324 -14.69 1.32 -27.41
CA ILE A 324 -13.40 0.74 -27.08
C ILE A 324 -13.55 -0.77 -27.06
N THR A 325 -12.66 -1.49 -27.74
CA THR A 325 -12.79 -2.94 -27.90
C THR A 325 -12.23 -3.67 -26.69
N MET A 326 -13.00 -4.61 -26.13
CA MET A 326 -12.53 -5.50 -25.09
C MET A 326 -11.56 -6.54 -25.63
N VAL A 327 -10.44 -6.72 -24.93
CA VAL A 327 -9.55 -7.86 -25.13
C VAL A 327 -9.65 -8.76 -23.90
N PRO A 328 -10.27 -9.93 -23.99
CA PRO A 328 -10.39 -10.82 -22.83
C PRO A 328 -9.02 -11.36 -22.43
N LEU A 329 -8.73 -11.30 -21.15
CA LEU A 329 -7.49 -11.87 -20.61
C LEU A 329 -7.55 -13.40 -20.70
N LYS A 330 -6.55 -14.00 -21.37
CA LYS A 330 -6.38 -15.46 -21.44
C LYS A 330 -5.43 -15.92 -20.33
N MET A 331 -5.74 -17.06 -19.72
CA MET A 331 -4.84 -17.69 -18.76
C MET A 331 -3.63 -18.27 -19.49
N MET A 332 -2.43 -17.74 -19.20
CA MET A 332 -1.17 -18.19 -19.80
C MET A 332 -0.51 -19.23 -18.93
N VAL A 333 -0.03 -20.31 -19.55
CA VAL A 333 0.76 -21.36 -18.90
C VAL A 333 2.09 -21.55 -19.62
N TYR A 334 3.13 -21.91 -18.87
CA TYR A 334 4.42 -22.22 -19.46
C TYR A 334 4.48 -23.70 -19.85
N VAL A 335 4.80 -23.96 -21.11
CA VAL A 335 4.94 -25.31 -21.68
C VAL A 335 6.41 -25.66 -21.78
N GLU A 336 6.90 -26.49 -20.87
CA GLU A 336 8.32 -26.79 -20.71
C GLU A 336 8.96 -27.41 -21.95
N ASN A 337 8.27 -28.38 -22.58
CA ASN A 337 8.77 -29.06 -23.77
C ASN A 337 8.82 -28.19 -25.03
N LYS A 338 8.10 -27.05 -25.07
CA LYS A 338 8.12 -26.04 -26.12
C LYS A 338 8.95 -24.81 -25.75
N ALA A 339 9.29 -24.65 -24.46
CA ALA A 339 9.97 -23.51 -23.87
C ALA A 339 9.26 -22.17 -24.13
N GLU A 340 7.93 -22.15 -24.14
CA GLU A 340 7.11 -20.98 -24.44
C GLU A 340 5.85 -20.89 -23.56
N TYR A 341 5.25 -19.70 -23.54
CA TYR A 341 3.94 -19.48 -22.91
C TYR A 341 2.81 -19.63 -23.94
N LEU A 342 1.82 -20.42 -23.59
CA LEU A 342 0.59 -20.58 -24.40
C LEU A 342 -0.65 -20.30 -23.54
N PRO A 343 -1.75 -19.81 -24.15
CA PRO A 343 -3.04 -19.86 -23.50
C PRO A 343 -3.44 -21.29 -23.18
N VAL A 344 -4.11 -21.50 -22.06
CA VAL A 344 -4.55 -22.85 -21.63
C VAL A 344 -5.38 -23.55 -22.69
N ASP A 345 -6.23 -22.79 -23.40
CA ASP A 345 -7.09 -23.30 -24.48
C ASP A 345 -6.34 -23.69 -25.78
N GLU A 346 -5.08 -23.32 -25.89
CA GLU A 346 -4.19 -23.67 -27.02
C GLU A 346 -3.20 -24.79 -26.70
N THR A 347 -3.25 -25.36 -25.48
CA THR A 347 -2.35 -26.45 -25.08
C THR A 347 -2.83 -27.81 -25.59
N GLU A 348 -1.89 -28.71 -25.88
CA GLU A 348 -2.15 -30.08 -26.33
C GLU A 348 -2.00 -31.09 -25.17
N PRO A 349 -2.64 -32.28 -25.23
CA PRO A 349 -2.51 -33.31 -24.18
C PRO A 349 -1.07 -33.79 -23.92
N ALA A 350 -0.17 -33.60 -24.90
CA ALA A 350 1.24 -33.98 -24.78
C ALA A 350 2.12 -32.89 -24.18
N ASP A 351 1.55 -31.70 -23.94
CA ASP A 351 2.29 -30.57 -23.41
C ASP A 351 2.59 -30.73 -21.91
N LYS A 352 3.85 -30.52 -21.55
CA LYS A 352 4.29 -30.53 -20.16
C LYS A 352 4.15 -29.13 -19.56
N ILE A 353 3.01 -28.91 -18.90
CA ILE A 353 2.71 -27.63 -18.25
C ILE A 353 3.40 -27.59 -16.90
N ILE A 354 4.14 -26.52 -16.63
CA ILE A 354 4.68 -26.19 -15.31
C ILE A 354 4.18 -24.82 -14.87
N SER A 355 3.94 -24.68 -13.57
CA SER A 355 3.45 -23.43 -12.97
C SER A 355 4.12 -23.18 -11.63
N LEU A 356 4.15 -21.93 -11.22
CA LEU A 356 4.56 -21.50 -9.89
C LEU A 356 3.39 -20.72 -9.28
N SER A 357 2.83 -21.24 -8.19
CA SER A 357 1.71 -20.58 -7.50
C SER A 357 2.18 -19.34 -6.73
N ASP A 358 1.27 -18.37 -6.51
CA ASP A 358 1.57 -17.18 -5.72
C ASP A 358 2.12 -17.51 -4.31
N PRO A 359 1.57 -18.49 -3.54
CA PRO A 359 2.13 -18.89 -2.26
C PRO A 359 3.55 -19.46 -2.36
N GLU A 360 3.83 -20.30 -3.36
CA GLU A 360 5.18 -20.88 -3.56
C GLU A 360 6.18 -19.81 -4.03
N PHE A 361 5.74 -18.87 -4.88
CA PHE A 361 6.55 -17.73 -5.26
C PHE A 361 6.91 -16.87 -4.04
N GLY A 362 5.91 -16.54 -3.21
CA GLY A 362 6.12 -15.81 -1.96
C GLY A 362 7.09 -16.53 -1.01
N ARG A 363 6.95 -17.86 -0.85
CA ARG A 363 7.87 -18.66 -0.06
C ARG A 363 9.30 -18.59 -0.60
N ARG A 364 9.49 -18.74 -1.92
CA ARG A 364 10.82 -18.65 -2.55
C ARG A 364 11.47 -17.29 -2.38
N LEU A 365 10.69 -16.21 -2.46
CA LEU A 365 11.19 -14.86 -2.16
C LEU A 365 11.67 -14.76 -0.70
N GLN A 366 10.83 -15.19 0.26
CA GLN A 366 11.11 -15.09 1.70
C GLN A 366 12.28 -15.98 2.16
N GLU A 367 12.46 -17.13 1.54
CA GLU A 367 13.55 -18.06 1.88
C GLU A 367 14.82 -17.82 1.04
N GLY A 368 14.77 -16.92 0.05
CA GLY A 368 15.90 -16.65 -0.84
C GLY A 368 16.18 -17.78 -1.82
N LEU A 369 15.19 -18.66 -2.10
CA LEU A 369 15.31 -19.77 -3.03
C LEU A 369 15.28 -19.27 -4.47
N GLU A 370 15.86 -20.06 -5.38
CA GLU A 370 15.89 -19.74 -6.80
C GLU A 370 14.47 -19.58 -7.37
N ILE A 371 14.24 -18.48 -8.09
CA ILE A 371 13.04 -18.24 -8.88
C ILE A 371 13.39 -18.52 -10.33
N PRO A 372 12.69 -19.47 -11.00
CA PRO A 372 13.04 -19.86 -12.36
C PRO A 372 12.94 -18.71 -13.35
N GLU A 373 13.88 -18.60 -14.27
CA GLU A 373 13.88 -17.56 -15.30
C GLU A 373 12.68 -17.65 -16.25
N TRP A 374 12.11 -18.85 -16.42
CA TRP A 374 10.86 -18.97 -17.19
C TRP A 374 9.69 -18.27 -16.51
N PHE A 375 9.70 -18.07 -15.17
CA PHE A 375 8.63 -17.40 -14.44
C PHE A 375 8.82 -15.89 -14.44
N SER A 376 10.02 -15.39 -14.14
CA SER A 376 10.28 -13.95 -14.00
C SER A 376 11.69 -13.56 -14.45
N TYR A 377 11.87 -12.29 -14.73
CA TYR A 377 13.17 -11.73 -15.09
C TYR A 377 14.06 -11.56 -13.87
N PRO A 378 15.38 -11.83 -13.96
CA PRO A 378 16.31 -11.69 -12.83
C PRO A 378 16.27 -10.30 -12.18
N LYS A 379 16.22 -9.22 -12.97
CA LYS A 379 16.12 -7.84 -12.47
C LYS A 379 14.81 -7.59 -11.69
N VAL A 380 13.71 -8.15 -12.13
CA VAL A 380 12.41 -8.06 -11.40
C VAL A 380 12.50 -8.79 -10.06
N VAL A 381 13.10 -9.99 -10.05
CA VAL A 381 13.32 -10.75 -8.83
C VAL A 381 14.23 -9.99 -7.86
N GLU A 382 15.28 -9.34 -8.37
CA GLU A 382 16.18 -8.49 -7.57
C GLU A 382 15.45 -7.33 -6.90
N GLU A 383 14.59 -6.60 -7.65
CA GLU A 383 13.78 -5.51 -7.09
C GLU A 383 12.80 -6.01 -6.02
N LEU A 384 12.14 -7.15 -6.26
CA LEU A 384 11.24 -7.76 -5.27
C LEU A 384 11.98 -8.20 -4.01
N ARG A 385 13.20 -8.76 -4.14
CA ARG A 385 14.06 -9.11 -2.99
C ARG A 385 14.62 -7.89 -2.27
N ARG A 386 14.82 -6.79 -2.99
CA ARG A 386 15.20 -5.51 -2.35
C ARG A 386 14.08 -4.97 -1.46
N ALA A 387 12.82 -5.08 -1.90
CA ALA A 387 11.67 -4.66 -1.11
C ALA A 387 11.32 -5.67 -0.02
N HIS A 388 11.39 -6.97 -0.33
CA HIS A 388 11.06 -8.07 0.56
C HIS A 388 12.25 -9.03 0.68
N PRO A 389 13.30 -8.64 1.43
CA PRO A 389 14.50 -9.46 1.57
C PRO A 389 14.17 -10.79 2.26
N PRO A 390 14.90 -11.86 1.93
CA PRO A 390 14.79 -13.13 2.65
C PRO A 390 15.10 -12.94 4.13
N LYS A 391 14.54 -13.77 5.00
CA LYS A 391 14.63 -13.62 6.46
C LYS A 391 16.07 -13.39 6.96
N HIS A 392 17.03 -14.12 6.40
CA HIS A 392 18.44 -13.99 6.79
C HIS A 392 19.13 -12.69 6.31
N GLU A 393 18.45 -11.90 5.47
CA GLU A 393 18.89 -10.56 5.05
C GLU A 393 18.06 -9.43 5.68
N GLN A 394 16.96 -9.76 6.36
CA GLN A 394 16.15 -8.80 7.09
C GLN A 394 16.89 -8.31 8.33
N GLY A 395 16.66 -7.04 8.72
CA GLY A 395 17.02 -6.60 10.06
C GLY A 395 16.19 -7.32 11.11
N PHE A 396 16.72 -7.40 12.33
CA PHE A 396 15.98 -7.95 13.46
C PHE A 396 16.35 -7.29 14.78
N THR A 397 15.42 -7.40 15.72
CA THR A 397 15.61 -6.94 17.10
C THR A 397 15.66 -8.12 18.06
N VAL A 398 16.71 -8.18 18.89
CA VAL A 398 16.78 -9.04 20.07
C VAL A 398 16.42 -8.20 21.29
N PHE A 399 15.27 -8.46 21.87
CA PHE A 399 14.71 -7.67 22.95
C PHE A 399 14.78 -8.43 24.28
N PHE A 400 15.72 -8.04 25.13
CA PHE A 400 15.87 -8.62 26.45
C PHE A 400 14.88 -8.04 27.44
N THR A 401 14.40 -8.87 28.36
CA THR A 401 13.64 -8.48 29.54
C THR A 401 14.08 -9.32 30.74
N GLY A 402 13.91 -8.79 31.93
CA GLY A 402 14.28 -9.47 33.19
C GLY A 402 14.70 -8.49 34.30
N LEU A 403 14.85 -8.97 35.52
CA LEU A 403 15.16 -8.17 36.70
C LEU A 403 16.52 -7.45 36.57
N SER A 404 16.72 -6.39 37.37
CA SER A 404 18.04 -5.78 37.53
C SER A 404 19.03 -6.82 38.07
N GLY A 405 20.26 -6.85 37.57
CA GLY A 405 21.25 -7.86 38.00
C GLY A 405 21.05 -9.28 37.43
N SER A 406 20.02 -9.54 36.60
CA SER A 406 19.78 -10.85 36.00
C SER A 406 20.81 -11.26 34.93
N GLY A 407 21.67 -10.35 34.46
CA GLY A 407 22.70 -10.65 33.46
C GLY A 407 22.44 -10.16 32.04
N LYS A 408 21.33 -9.47 31.78
CA LYS A 408 20.93 -8.96 30.45
C LYS A 408 22.03 -8.24 29.68
N SER A 409 22.57 -7.17 30.25
CA SER A 409 23.63 -6.37 29.60
C SER A 409 24.91 -7.17 29.33
N THR A 410 25.23 -8.13 30.19
CA THR A 410 26.40 -9.01 29.99
C THR A 410 26.20 -9.95 28.82
N ILE A 411 25.01 -10.60 28.72
CA ILE A 411 24.65 -11.48 27.59
C ILE A 411 24.52 -10.66 26.31
N ALA A 412 23.91 -9.47 26.39
CA ALA A 412 23.75 -8.58 25.24
C ALA A 412 25.10 -8.15 24.65
N ASN A 413 26.07 -7.84 25.49
CA ASN A 413 27.45 -7.53 25.06
C ASN A 413 28.14 -8.75 24.42
N ALA A 414 28.01 -9.95 25.02
CA ALA A 414 28.57 -11.18 24.46
C ALA A 414 27.92 -11.50 23.07
N LEU A 415 26.62 -11.37 22.97
CA LEU A 415 25.90 -11.54 21.72
C LEU A 415 26.32 -10.51 20.66
N MET A 416 26.46 -9.23 21.06
CA MET A 416 26.90 -8.16 20.17
C MET A 416 28.26 -8.49 19.55
N VAL A 417 29.24 -8.93 20.38
CA VAL A 417 30.58 -9.29 19.88
C VAL A 417 30.49 -10.41 18.84
N LYS A 418 29.72 -11.48 19.11
CA LYS A 418 29.57 -12.59 18.19
C LYS A 418 28.90 -12.19 16.86
N LEU A 419 27.90 -11.33 16.91
CA LEU A 419 27.25 -10.80 15.69
C LEU A 419 28.15 -9.81 14.92
N LEU A 420 29.02 -9.08 15.61
CA LEU A 420 30.03 -8.23 14.96
C LEU A 420 31.16 -9.06 14.34
N GLU A 421 31.55 -10.19 14.94
CA GLU A 421 32.52 -11.13 14.38
C GLU A 421 31.97 -11.79 13.09
N ASP A 422 30.67 -12.10 13.05
CA ASP A 422 29.98 -12.58 11.84
C ASP A 422 30.00 -11.55 10.71
N GLY A 423 29.87 -10.26 11.04
CA GLY A 423 30.04 -9.14 10.12
C GLY A 423 28.96 -9.00 9.04
N SER A 424 27.88 -9.78 9.10
CA SER A 424 26.83 -9.79 8.09
C SER A 424 26.02 -8.49 8.00
N ARG A 425 25.82 -7.82 9.14
CA ARG A 425 24.99 -6.62 9.27
C ARG A 425 25.47 -5.68 10.37
N PRO A 426 25.16 -4.36 10.29
CA PRO A 426 25.43 -3.43 11.39
C PRO A 426 24.69 -3.85 12.67
N VAL A 427 25.37 -3.80 13.82
CA VAL A 427 24.81 -4.16 15.13
C VAL A 427 24.79 -2.93 16.04
N THR A 428 23.66 -2.67 16.66
CA THR A 428 23.48 -1.57 17.62
C THR A 428 22.99 -2.11 18.97
N LEU A 429 23.72 -1.78 20.05
CA LEU A 429 23.29 -2.10 21.39
C LEU A 429 22.55 -0.91 22.03
N LEU A 430 21.30 -1.14 22.39
CA LEU A 430 20.43 -0.21 23.12
C LEU A 430 20.32 -0.67 24.59
N ASP A 431 21.41 -0.50 25.33
CA ASP A 431 21.43 -0.77 26.78
C ASP A 431 20.64 0.30 27.54
N GLY A 432 19.92 -0.11 28.58
CA GLY A 432 19.03 0.77 29.33
C GLY A 432 19.73 1.99 29.95
N ASP A 433 20.97 1.88 30.37
CA ASP A 433 21.72 3.00 30.95
C ASP A 433 22.16 4.00 29.86
N ILE A 434 22.59 3.50 28.70
CA ILE A 434 22.96 4.33 27.53
C ILE A 434 21.76 5.09 26.99
N VAL A 435 20.63 4.40 26.85
CA VAL A 435 19.39 5.02 26.35
C VAL A 435 18.86 6.07 27.31
N ARG A 436 18.86 5.80 28.63
CA ARG A 436 18.46 6.81 29.61
C ARG A 436 19.32 8.06 29.57
N LYS A 437 20.64 7.91 29.40
CA LYS A 437 21.55 9.06 29.32
C LYS A 437 21.31 9.92 28.08
N ASN A 438 20.99 9.32 26.91
CA ASN A 438 20.98 10.02 25.65
C ASN A 438 19.58 10.36 25.12
N LEU A 439 18.55 9.52 25.42
CA LEU A 439 17.19 9.67 24.89
C LEU A 439 16.12 9.93 25.96
N SER A 440 16.41 9.61 27.23
CA SER A 440 15.38 9.59 28.27
C SER A 440 15.93 10.12 29.61
N SER A 441 16.85 11.09 29.55
CA SER A 441 17.48 11.65 30.74
C SER A 441 16.51 12.41 31.65
N GLU A 442 15.44 12.95 31.11
CA GLU A 442 14.36 13.65 31.81
C GLU A 442 13.34 12.71 32.49
N LEU A 443 13.32 11.42 32.12
CA LEU A 443 12.33 10.48 32.63
C LEU A 443 12.66 9.99 34.03
N SER A 444 11.66 9.99 34.90
CA SER A 444 11.74 9.39 36.25
C SER A 444 11.59 7.85 36.19
N PHE A 445 11.38 7.21 37.34
CA PHE A 445 11.13 5.76 37.44
C PHE A 445 9.64 5.42 37.67
N SER A 446 8.73 6.36 37.44
CA SER A 446 7.29 6.04 37.46
C SER A 446 6.93 5.01 36.39
N LYS A 447 5.78 4.35 36.53
CA LYS A 447 5.30 3.36 35.56
C LYS A 447 5.20 3.96 34.16
N GLU A 448 4.56 5.13 34.06
CA GLU A 448 4.35 5.85 32.81
C GLU A 448 5.67 6.20 32.10
N HIS A 449 6.65 6.68 32.89
CA HIS A 449 7.97 7.03 32.36
C HIS A 449 8.80 5.80 31.98
N ARG A 450 8.59 4.65 32.64
CA ARG A 450 9.22 3.39 32.21
C ARG A 450 8.60 2.91 30.89
N ASP A 451 7.28 2.94 30.76
CA ASP A 451 6.59 2.55 29.52
C ASP A 451 7.03 3.47 28.37
N LEU A 452 7.08 4.78 28.58
CA LEU A 452 7.56 5.73 27.59
C LEU A 452 9.02 5.46 27.17
N ASN A 453 9.89 5.12 28.12
CA ASN A 453 11.27 4.74 27.81
C ASN A 453 11.36 3.47 26.96
N ILE A 454 10.51 2.46 27.23
CA ILE A 454 10.42 1.24 26.43
C ILE A 454 9.90 1.52 25.02
N GLN A 455 8.89 2.39 24.87
CA GLN A 455 8.39 2.82 23.56
C GLN A 455 9.48 3.54 22.75
N ARG A 456 10.26 4.45 23.36
CA ARG A 456 11.39 5.12 22.69
C ARG A 456 12.47 4.13 22.24
N ILE A 457 12.83 3.16 23.08
CA ILE A 457 13.74 2.07 22.71
C ILE A 457 13.18 1.30 21.52
N GLY A 458 11.89 0.95 21.59
CA GLY A 458 11.18 0.24 20.53
C GLY A 458 11.20 0.99 19.20
N PHE A 459 10.95 2.31 19.22
CA PHE A 459 11.02 3.14 18.03
C PHE A 459 12.42 3.17 17.40
N VAL A 460 13.48 3.38 18.20
CA VAL A 460 14.86 3.35 17.68
C VAL A 460 15.20 1.96 17.11
N ALA A 461 14.80 0.89 17.82
CA ALA A 461 15.02 -0.48 17.36
C ALA A 461 14.25 -0.78 16.05
N SER A 462 13.03 -0.26 15.90
CA SER A 462 12.23 -0.42 14.68
C SER A 462 12.90 0.21 13.46
N GLU A 463 13.46 1.42 13.60
CA GLU A 463 14.19 2.08 12.50
C GLU A 463 15.50 1.36 12.15
N ILE A 464 16.22 0.80 13.12
CA ILE A 464 17.40 -0.04 12.86
C ILE A 464 16.98 -1.31 12.11
N THR A 465 15.93 -1.99 12.56
CA THR A 465 15.41 -3.23 11.94
C THR A 465 14.94 -2.98 10.52
N LYS A 466 14.15 -1.93 10.29
CA LYS A 466 13.67 -1.51 8.96
C LYS A 466 14.83 -1.26 7.98
N ASN A 467 15.93 -0.70 8.47
CA ASN A 467 17.14 -0.46 7.69
C ASN A 467 18.11 -1.66 7.65
N ARG A 468 17.61 -2.88 7.89
CA ARG A 468 18.34 -4.16 7.84
C ARG A 468 19.46 -4.31 8.88
N GLY A 469 19.52 -3.43 9.88
CA GLY A 469 20.44 -3.56 11.00
C GLY A 469 19.94 -4.55 12.05
N ILE A 470 20.82 -4.87 13.00
CA ILE A 470 20.52 -5.67 14.18
C ILE A 470 20.44 -4.74 15.39
N ALA A 471 19.30 -4.71 16.07
CA ALA A 471 19.13 -4.01 17.32
C ALA A 471 19.15 -5.00 18.49
N ILE A 472 20.01 -4.77 19.47
CA ILE A 472 20.04 -5.53 20.73
C ILE A 472 19.56 -4.59 21.83
N CYS A 473 18.34 -4.81 22.35
CA CYS A 473 17.76 -3.99 23.40
C CYS A 473 17.88 -4.70 24.75
N ALA A 474 18.49 -4.07 25.76
CA ALA A 474 18.70 -4.68 27.07
C ALA A 474 18.04 -3.92 28.24
N PRO A 475 16.76 -3.47 28.14
CA PRO A 475 16.05 -2.87 29.26
C PRO A 475 15.55 -3.92 30.26
N ILE A 476 15.00 -3.46 31.40
CA ILE A 476 14.23 -4.32 32.32
C ILE A 476 12.89 -4.71 31.67
N ALA A 477 12.16 -3.75 31.10
CA ALA A 477 10.86 -3.90 30.45
C ALA A 477 9.85 -4.74 31.27
N PRO A 478 9.45 -4.27 32.48
CA PRO A 478 8.72 -5.11 33.42
C PRO A 478 7.28 -5.42 33.01
N TYR A 479 6.64 -4.59 32.19
CA TYR A 479 5.22 -4.67 31.88
C TYR A 479 4.96 -5.32 30.52
N ALA A 480 4.05 -6.30 30.48
CA ALA A 480 3.72 -7.09 29.29
C ALA A 480 3.16 -6.23 28.16
N ASN A 481 2.34 -5.22 28.49
CA ASN A 481 1.77 -4.32 27.48
C ASN A 481 2.82 -3.52 26.71
N ALA A 482 3.80 -2.95 27.41
CA ALA A 482 4.88 -2.20 26.77
C ALA A 482 5.73 -3.10 25.86
N ARG A 483 6.03 -4.34 26.28
CA ARG A 483 6.75 -5.32 25.44
C ARG A 483 5.95 -5.71 24.18
N ARG A 484 4.63 -5.90 24.34
CA ARG A 484 3.74 -6.20 23.21
C ARG A 484 3.73 -5.06 22.20
N GLN A 485 3.56 -3.82 22.65
CA GLN A 485 3.59 -2.65 21.76
C GLN A 485 4.88 -2.55 20.95
N VAL A 486 6.03 -2.84 21.56
CA VAL A 486 7.32 -2.86 20.85
C VAL A 486 7.37 -4.01 19.83
N ARG A 487 6.89 -5.20 20.18
CA ARG A 487 6.78 -6.35 19.25
C ARG A 487 5.91 -5.99 18.06
N ASP A 488 4.72 -5.44 18.30
CA ASP A 488 3.75 -5.09 17.26
C ASP A 488 4.29 -4.00 16.32
N LEU A 489 5.09 -3.07 16.85
CA LEU A 489 5.76 -2.03 16.07
C LEU A 489 6.86 -2.60 15.14
N ILE A 490 7.63 -3.59 15.60
CA ILE A 490 8.81 -4.09 14.90
C ILE A 490 8.48 -5.24 13.93
N THR A 491 7.57 -6.13 14.29
CA THR A 491 7.27 -7.35 13.50
C THR A 491 6.91 -7.08 12.04
N PRO A 492 6.18 -5.99 11.67
CA PRO A 492 5.92 -5.68 10.26
C PRO A 492 7.17 -5.21 9.48
N LEU A 493 8.22 -4.78 10.18
CA LEU A 493 9.43 -4.20 9.59
C LEU A 493 10.60 -5.19 9.48
N GLY A 494 10.53 -6.32 10.20
CA GLY A 494 11.58 -7.33 10.23
C GLY A 494 11.45 -8.30 11.40
N GLY A 495 12.56 -8.93 11.78
CA GLY A 495 12.56 -9.93 12.85
C GLY A 495 12.42 -9.33 14.25
N PHE A 496 11.71 -10.04 15.11
CA PHE A 496 11.66 -9.74 16.55
C PHE A 496 11.81 -11.01 17.37
N MET A 497 12.73 -10.98 18.37
CA MET A 497 12.93 -12.08 19.30
C MET A 497 12.97 -11.53 20.73
N GLU A 498 12.07 -11.97 21.59
CA GLU A 498 12.07 -11.67 23.02
C GLU A 498 12.92 -12.68 23.80
N VAL A 499 13.88 -12.18 24.58
CA VAL A 499 14.75 -12.97 25.44
C VAL A 499 14.40 -12.69 26.89
N HIS A 500 13.77 -13.65 27.57
CA HIS A 500 13.50 -13.55 29.00
C HIS A 500 14.68 -14.08 29.80
N VAL A 501 15.37 -13.18 30.52
CA VAL A 501 16.42 -13.57 31.47
C VAL A 501 15.77 -13.79 32.85
N SER A 502 15.49 -15.08 33.13
CA SER A 502 14.62 -15.55 34.24
C SER A 502 15.38 -15.80 35.56
N THR A 503 16.59 -15.24 35.70
CA THR A 503 17.40 -15.39 36.91
C THR A 503 16.60 -15.01 38.16
N PRO A 504 16.51 -15.89 39.18
CA PRO A 504 15.77 -15.64 40.40
C PRO A 504 16.20 -14.37 41.13
N ILE A 505 15.23 -13.73 41.82
CA ILE A 505 15.47 -12.44 42.46
C ILE A 505 16.53 -12.53 43.55
N GLU A 506 16.63 -13.64 44.27
CA GLU A 506 17.62 -13.88 45.34
C GLU A 506 19.05 -13.84 44.76
N VAL A 507 19.22 -14.38 43.55
CA VAL A 507 20.51 -14.37 42.86
C VAL A 507 20.81 -12.96 42.33
N CYS A 508 19.79 -12.25 41.83
CA CYS A 508 19.94 -10.85 41.39
C CYS A 508 20.33 -9.95 42.56
N GLU A 509 19.72 -10.14 43.73
CA GLU A 509 20.04 -9.42 44.97
C GLU A 509 21.46 -9.72 45.48
N SER A 510 21.89 -11.00 45.45
CA SER A 510 23.24 -11.37 45.83
C SER A 510 24.33 -10.72 44.96
N ARG A 511 24.00 -10.45 43.70
CA ARG A 511 24.87 -9.78 42.73
C ARG A 511 24.92 -8.27 42.90
N ASP A 512 23.90 -7.63 43.35
CA ASP A 512 23.60 -6.19 43.52
C ASP A 512 24.75 -5.20 43.28
N ARG A 513 25.37 -5.25 42.11
CA ARG A 513 26.59 -4.49 41.75
C ARG A 513 26.45 -2.97 41.90
N LYS A 514 25.22 -2.45 41.83
CA LYS A 514 24.91 -1.02 41.93
C LYS A 514 24.32 -0.63 43.27
N GLY A 515 24.15 -1.56 44.21
CA GLY A 515 23.53 -1.35 45.53
C GLY A 515 22.05 -0.94 45.45
N LEU A 516 21.38 -1.25 44.35
CA LEU A 516 19.98 -0.82 44.10
C LEU A 516 19.00 -1.64 44.95
N TYR A 517 19.21 -2.96 45.05
CA TYR A 517 18.37 -3.83 45.89
C TYR A 517 18.46 -3.45 47.37
N ALA A 518 19.68 -3.24 47.86
CA ALA A 518 19.89 -2.80 49.25
C ALA A 518 19.14 -1.49 49.54
N LYS A 519 19.20 -0.51 48.65
CA LYS A 519 18.47 0.76 48.79
C LYS A 519 16.94 0.58 48.69
N ALA A 520 16.46 -0.30 47.81
CA ALA A 520 15.05 -0.59 47.66
C ALA A 520 14.47 -1.30 48.91
N ARG A 521 15.19 -2.29 49.43
CA ARG A 521 14.84 -2.98 50.70
C ARG A 521 14.87 -2.05 51.92
N ALA A 522 15.77 -1.07 51.92
CA ALA A 522 15.83 -0.03 52.96
C ALA A 522 14.74 1.07 52.78
N GLY A 523 13.88 0.97 51.75
CA GLY A 523 12.85 1.95 51.49
C GLY A 523 13.33 3.29 50.91
N ILE A 524 14.62 3.40 50.56
CA ILE A 524 15.22 4.60 49.98
C ILE A 524 14.78 4.78 48.52
N ILE A 525 14.63 3.68 47.77
CA ILE A 525 14.14 3.67 46.40
C ILE A 525 12.70 3.10 46.40
N GLN A 526 11.74 3.90 45.93
CA GLN A 526 10.36 3.50 45.72
C GLN A 526 10.16 3.00 44.27
N GLY A 527 9.21 2.10 44.05
CA GLY A 527 8.87 1.60 42.71
C GLY A 527 10.00 0.79 42.06
N PHE A 528 10.76 0.01 42.80
CA PHE A 528 11.82 -0.84 42.26
C PHE A 528 11.29 -2.20 41.84
N THR A 529 11.48 -2.53 40.56
CA THR A 529 10.95 -3.76 39.93
C THR A 529 11.46 -5.02 40.65
N GLY A 530 10.54 -5.88 41.05
CA GLY A 530 10.79 -7.13 41.76
C GLY A 530 10.87 -6.98 43.30
N VAL A 531 10.88 -5.77 43.86
CA VAL A 531 10.88 -5.52 45.32
C VAL A 531 9.55 -4.90 45.76
N ASN A 532 9.25 -3.72 45.28
CA ASN A 532 8.01 -2.98 45.61
C ASN A 532 7.24 -2.53 44.36
N ASP A 533 7.61 -3.05 43.20
CA ASP A 533 6.90 -2.91 41.93
C ASP A 533 6.94 -4.24 41.16
N PRO A 534 5.85 -4.67 40.49
CA PRO A 534 5.76 -5.98 39.87
C PRO A 534 6.66 -6.11 38.65
N TYR A 535 7.07 -7.36 38.37
CA TYR A 535 7.63 -7.79 37.10
C TYR A 535 6.67 -8.83 36.49
N GLU A 536 6.09 -8.49 35.35
CA GLU A 536 5.20 -9.37 34.61
C GLU A 536 6.01 -10.32 33.72
N ILE A 537 5.98 -11.62 34.05
CA ILE A 537 6.75 -12.66 33.33
C ILE A 537 6.23 -12.77 31.89
N PRO A 538 7.13 -12.78 30.89
CA PRO A 538 6.72 -13.00 29.49
C PRO A 538 6.11 -14.39 29.28
N GLU A 539 4.94 -14.43 28.64
CA GLU A 539 4.25 -15.69 28.32
C GLU A 539 4.73 -16.32 27.00
N ARG A 540 5.28 -15.50 26.10
CA ARG A 540 5.61 -15.88 24.71
C ARG A 540 7.03 -15.48 24.30
N ALA A 541 7.99 -15.48 25.24
CA ALA A 541 9.38 -15.26 24.89
C ALA A 541 9.90 -16.42 24.00
N GLU A 542 10.61 -16.09 22.93
CA GLU A 542 11.23 -17.07 22.03
C GLU A 542 12.31 -17.87 22.72
N ILE A 543 12.93 -17.31 23.75
CA ILE A 543 13.91 -18.01 24.59
C ILE A 543 13.86 -17.53 26.03
N VAL A 544 14.00 -18.47 26.97
CA VAL A 544 14.13 -18.19 28.40
C VAL A 544 15.51 -18.65 28.86
N ILE A 545 16.24 -17.80 29.56
CA ILE A 545 17.61 -18.02 30.01
C ILE A 545 17.72 -17.75 31.51
N ASP A 546 18.10 -18.76 32.28
CA ASP A 546 18.57 -18.61 33.68
C ASP A 546 20.09 -18.51 33.66
N THR A 547 20.65 -17.53 34.37
CA THR A 547 22.08 -17.25 34.41
C THR A 547 22.77 -17.76 35.69
N GLN A 548 22.12 -18.59 36.47
CA GLN A 548 22.74 -19.14 37.71
C GLN A 548 24.00 -19.93 37.37
N ASP A 549 23.88 -20.90 36.47
CA ASP A 549 24.95 -21.83 36.10
C ASP A 549 25.34 -21.70 34.60
N LEU A 550 24.95 -20.61 33.96
CA LEU A 550 25.19 -20.41 32.53
C LEU A 550 26.13 -19.22 32.29
N SER A 551 27.24 -19.46 31.60
CA SER A 551 28.15 -18.37 31.23
C SER A 551 27.52 -17.45 30.19
N PRO A 552 27.93 -16.18 30.13
CA PRO A 552 27.42 -15.24 29.11
C PRO A 552 27.66 -15.72 27.69
N ASP A 553 28.78 -16.37 27.41
CA ASP A 553 29.09 -16.93 26.08
C ASP A 553 28.14 -18.04 25.67
N LEU A 554 27.82 -18.96 26.58
CA LEU A 554 26.86 -20.04 26.35
C LEU A 554 25.44 -19.49 26.19
N ALA A 555 25.08 -18.46 26.97
CA ALA A 555 23.81 -17.78 26.83
C ALA A 555 23.67 -17.11 25.44
N ALA A 556 24.70 -16.37 25.01
CA ALA A 556 24.74 -15.77 23.67
C ALA A 556 24.69 -16.83 22.57
N HIS A 557 25.38 -17.96 22.72
CA HIS A 557 25.34 -19.06 21.77
C HIS A 557 23.93 -19.68 21.64
N ARG A 558 23.20 -19.87 22.74
CA ARG A 558 21.79 -20.33 22.69
C ARG A 558 20.89 -19.35 21.96
N ILE A 559 21.12 -18.03 22.10
CA ILE A 559 20.39 -17.00 21.37
C ILE A 559 20.70 -17.11 19.87
N LEU A 560 21.96 -17.29 19.48
CA LEU A 560 22.35 -17.47 18.07
C LEU A 560 21.67 -18.70 17.44
N ILE A 561 21.69 -19.85 18.12
CA ILE A 561 20.98 -21.05 17.65
C ILE A 561 19.47 -20.78 17.47
N THR A 562 18.88 -19.97 18.35
CA THR A 562 17.47 -19.61 18.22
C THR A 562 17.24 -18.69 17.03
N LEU A 563 18.12 -17.73 16.79
CA LEU A 563 18.07 -16.84 15.61
C LEU A 563 18.23 -17.62 14.31
N GLU A 564 19.11 -18.62 14.28
CA GLU A 564 19.29 -19.54 13.13
C GLU A 564 18.02 -20.36 12.87
N LYS A 565 17.41 -20.95 13.92
CA LYS A 565 16.14 -21.69 13.81
C LYS A 565 14.98 -20.80 13.32
N LEU A 566 14.97 -19.54 13.68
CA LEU A 566 14.00 -18.56 13.21
C LEU A 566 14.30 -18.06 11.77
N GLY A 567 15.49 -18.36 11.25
CA GLY A 567 15.94 -18.02 9.91
C GLY A 567 16.50 -16.61 9.76
N TYR A 568 16.83 -15.92 10.84
CA TYR A 568 17.39 -14.56 10.80
C TYR A 568 18.90 -14.52 10.60
N ILE A 569 19.62 -15.61 10.91
CA ILE A 569 21.04 -15.83 10.61
C ILE A 569 21.22 -17.20 9.97
N ARG A 570 22.35 -17.41 9.26
CA ARG A 570 22.74 -18.68 8.64
C ARG A 570 23.80 -19.40 9.45
#